data_a887069b72d26bcf23bd8490af9c3a12
#
_entry.id   a887069b72d26bcf23bd8490af9c3a12
#
_cell.length_a   1.000
_cell.length_b   1.000
_cell.length_c   1.000
_cell.angle_alpha   90.00
_cell.angle_beta   90.00
_cell.angle_gamma   90.00
#
_symmetry.space_group_name_H-M   'P 1'
#
loop_
_entity.id
_entity.type
_entity.pdbx_description
1 polymer ?
#
loop_
_entity_poly.entity_id
_entity_poly.type
_entity_poly.pdbx_seq_one_letter_code
_entity_poly.pdbx_strand_id
1 'polypeptide(L)'
;MLEHIVFYAKLAEEQGQFDIADVCDAHSDKLMYRHDFIDWNKGGTWRVVNPEMEINPAGQVVYRTDEVSATHAKPTTASAVEASWEQRKQREHHGNETVLSGVPTSLPSLIKAARIQEKARNVGFDWKNRRDVWQKVREELNELESEFEQGDAQHAQAELGDVLFSLVNAARLYQLNPDSALEQTNQKFIRRFSYVEAQA
;
A
#
# COMPACT_ATOMS: atom_id res chain seq x y z
N MET A 1 -6.46 -12.15 -10.45
CA MET A 1 -6.17 -10.69 -10.57
C MET A 1 -5.90 -10.26 -12.01
N LEU A 2 -4.99 -10.90 -12.78
CA LEU A 2 -4.69 -10.54 -14.16
C LEU A 2 -5.95 -10.62 -15.07
N GLU A 3 -6.72 -11.69 -14.95
CA GLU A 3 -7.97 -11.87 -15.68
C GLU A 3 -8.96 -10.71 -15.49
N HIS A 4 -9.06 -10.16 -14.28
CA HIS A 4 -9.93 -9.01 -14.02
C HIS A 4 -9.44 -7.75 -14.71
N ILE A 5 -8.12 -7.52 -14.77
CA ILE A 5 -7.56 -6.37 -15.47
C ILE A 5 -7.88 -6.45 -16.97
N VAL A 6 -7.65 -7.62 -17.58
CA VAL A 6 -7.96 -7.86 -18.99
C VAL A 6 -9.47 -7.73 -19.26
N PHE A 7 -10.31 -8.28 -18.39
CA PHE A 7 -11.77 -8.21 -18.51
C PHE A 7 -12.27 -6.76 -18.43
N TYR A 8 -11.81 -5.98 -17.45
CA TYR A 8 -12.22 -4.57 -17.35
C TYR A 8 -11.67 -3.70 -18.49
N ALA A 9 -10.45 -3.95 -18.95
CA ALA A 9 -9.91 -3.25 -20.13
C ALA A 9 -10.75 -3.57 -21.38
N LYS A 10 -11.22 -4.82 -21.54
CA LYS A 10 -12.11 -5.19 -22.65
C LYS A 10 -13.47 -4.50 -22.58
N LEU A 11 -14.06 -4.39 -21.38
CA LEU A 11 -15.30 -3.62 -21.20
C LEU A 11 -15.14 -2.14 -21.52
N ALA A 12 -13.99 -1.55 -21.14
CA ALA A 12 -13.69 -0.15 -21.43
C ALA A 12 -13.47 0.08 -22.95
N GLU A 13 -12.80 -0.85 -23.62
CA GLU A 13 -12.62 -0.84 -25.09
C GLU A 13 -13.97 -0.88 -25.83
N GLU A 14 -14.92 -1.70 -25.40
CA GLU A 14 -16.27 -1.78 -25.96
C GLU A 14 -17.05 -0.47 -25.77
N GLN A 15 -16.69 0.33 -24.75
CA GLN A 15 -17.25 1.66 -24.50
C GLN A 15 -16.45 2.79 -25.18
N GLY A 16 -15.39 2.48 -25.92
CA GLY A 16 -14.53 3.45 -26.59
C GLY A 16 -13.71 4.32 -25.65
N GLN A 17 -13.40 3.84 -24.44
CA GLN A 17 -12.67 4.60 -23.42
C GLN A 17 -11.16 4.33 -23.48
N PHE A 18 -10.74 3.10 -23.23
CA PHE A 18 -9.35 2.65 -23.26
C PHE A 18 -9.26 1.14 -23.48
N ASP A 19 -8.13 0.65 -23.94
CA ASP A 19 -7.86 -0.77 -24.10
C ASP A 19 -6.73 -1.27 -23.18
N ILE A 20 -6.35 -2.52 -23.34
CA ILE A 20 -5.28 -3.12 -22.54
C ILE A 20 -3.90 -2.53 -22.89
N ALA A 21 -3.69 -2.03 -24.10
CA ALA A 21 -2.44 -1.38 -24.48
C ALA A 21 -2.29 -0.04 -23.74
N ASP A 22 -3.38 0.75 -23.65
CA ASP A 22 -3.40 1.99 -22.88
C ASP A 22 -3.07 1.75 -21.40
N VAL A 23 -3.60 0.67 -20.81
CA VAL A 23 -3.28 0.28 -19.43
C VAL A 23 -1.80 -0.07 -19.27
N CYS A 24 -1.23 -0.82 -20.21
CA CYS A 24 0.18 -1.19 -20.20
C CYS A 24 1.09 0.02 -20.39
N ASP A 25 0.76 0.92 -21.30
CA ASP A 25 1.52 2.12 -21.61
C ASP A 25 1.53 3.07 -20.39
N ALA A 26 0.37 3.36 -19.82
CA ALA A 26 0.27 4.17 -18.59
C ALA A 26 1.05 3.57 -17.42
N HIS A 27 1.05 2.24 -17.29
CA HIS A 27 1.82 1.56 -16.24
C HIS A 27 3.33 1.64 -16.50
N SER A 28 3.76 1.51 -17.76
CA SER A 28 5.15 1.63 -18.16
C SER A 28 5.70 3.03 -17.89
N ASP A 29 4.98 4.08 -18.31
CA ASP A 29 5.35 5.47 -18.06
C ASP A 29 5.54 5.74 -16.55
N LYS A 30 4.61 5.24 -15.76
CA LYS A 30 4.66 5.35 -14.31
C LYS A 30 5.87 4.64 -13.70
N LEU A 31 6.20 3.45 -14.17
CA LEU A 31 7.39 2.71 -13.72
C LEU A 31 8.67 3.44 -14.13
N MET A 32 8.76 3.92 -15.37
CA MET A 32 9.91 4.67 -15.87
C MET A 32 10.12 5.96 -15.07
N TYR A 33 9.07 6.71 -14.79
CA TYR A 33 9.13 7.93 -13.98
C TYR A 33 9.63 7.65 -12.55
N ARG A 34 9.18 6.57 -11.92
CA ARG A 34 9.54 6.22 -10.53
C ARG A 34 10.95 5.66 -10.37
N HIS A 35 11.59 5.21 -11.45
CA HIS A 35 12.94 4.66 -11.46
C HIS A 35 13.94 5.65 -12.08
N ASP A 36 14.07 6.84 -11.49
CA ASP A 36 14.89 7.96 -11.96
C ASP A 36 16.41 7.68 -11.97
N PHE A 37 16.85 6.61 -11.32
CA PHE A 37 18.22 6.14 -11.31
C PHE A 37 18.57 5.25 -12.53
N ILE A 38 17.58 4.95 -13.40
CA ILE A 38 17.79 4.24 -14.67
C ILE A 38 17.97 5.27 -15.78
N ASP A 39 19.02 5.07 -16.58
CA ASP A 39 19.23 5.86 -17.81
C ASP A 39 18.46 5.23 -18.97
N TRP A 40 17.26 5.75 -19.23
CA TRP A 40 16.35 5.26 -20.26
C TRP A 40 16.79 5.62 -21.69
N ASN A 41 17.86 6.42 -21.88
CA ASN A 41 18.48 6.62 -23.19
C ASN A 41 19.35 5.44 -23.60
N LYS A 42 19.64 4.50 -22.67
CA LYS A 42 20.46 3.32 -22.90
C LYS A 42 19.63 2.04 -22.96
N GLY A 43 20.07 1.09 -23.77
CA GLY A 43 19.56 -0.29 -23.76
C GLY A 43 18.30 -0.58 -24.54
N GLY A 44 17.79 0.36 -25.35
CA GLY A 44 16.62 0.10 -26.21
C GLY A 44 15.93 1.36 -26.73
N THR A 45 14.86 1.16 -27.48
CA THR A 45 13.97 2.23 -27.96
C THR A 45 12.85 2.43 -26.93
N TRP A 46 13.19 2.99 -25.78
CA TRP A 46 12.20 3.35 -24.77
C TRP A 46 11.43 4.60 -25.19
N ARG A 47 10.13 4.61 -24.98
CA ARG A 47 9.28 5.77 -25.26
C ARG A 47 8.34 5.99 -24.08
N VAL A 48 7.99 7.24 -23.86
CA VAL A 48 6.92 7.66 -22.95
C VAL A 48 5.70 7.99 -23.82
N VAL A 49 4.56 7.47 -23.45
CA VAL A 49 3.30 7.66 -24.20
C VAL A 49 2.51 8.84 -23.65
N ASN A 50 2.63 9.12 -22.33
CA ASN A 50 2.01 10.28 -21.73
C ASN A 50 2.55 11.58 -22.33
N PRO A 51 1.70 12.42 -22.98
CA PRO A 51 2.14 13.66 -23.65
C PRO A 51 2.70 14.72 -22.68
N GLU A 52 2.42 14.62 -21.40
CA GLU A 52 2.93 15.54 -20.36
C GLU A 52 4.33 15.16 -19.88
N MET A 53 4.84 14.00 -20.30
CA MET A 53 6.14 13.47 -19.88
C MET A 53 7.13 13.40 -21.04
N GLU A 54 8.42 13.34 -20.71
CA GLU A 54 9.50 13.10 -21.68
C GLU A 54 10.70 12.42 -21.02
N ILE A 55 11.57 11.81 -21.83
CA ILE A 55 12.88 11.35 -21.38
C ILE A 55 13.86 12.52 -21.57
N ASN A 56 14.41 13.04 -20.49
CA ASN A 56 15.36 14.14 -20.54
C ASN A 56 16.76 13.69 -21.04
N PRO A 57 17.69 14.61 -21.35
CA PRO A 57 19.04 14.26 -21.80
C PRO A 57 19.84 13.40 -20.81
N ALA A 58 19.49 13.41 -19.53
CA ALA A 58 20.12 12.56 -18.52
C ALA A 58 19.52 11.13 -18.47
N GLY A 59 18.53 10.84 -19.34
CA GLY A 59 17.86 9.54 -19.41
C GLY A 59 16.76 9.33 -18.38
N GLN A 60 16.31 10.36 -17.70
CA GLN A 60 15.25 10.27 -16.72
C GLN A 60 13.90 10.63 -17.34
N VAL A 61 12.84 9.96 -16.93
CA VAL A 61 11.48 10.36 -17.26
C VAL A 61 11.05 11.47 -16.29
N VAL A 62 10.60 12.58 -16.84
CA VAL A 62 10.17 13.78 -16.09
C VAL A 62 8.89 14.33 -16.69
N TYR A 63 8.11 15.07 -15.90
CA TYR A 63 7.06 15.91 -16.48
C TYR A 63 7.69 17.11 -17.17
N ARG A 64 7.12 17.52 -18.30
CA ARG A 64 7.62 18.68 -19.10
C ARG A 64 7.58 20.00 -18.34
N THR A 65 6.77 20.07 -17.29
CA THR A 65 6.62 21.23 -16.42
C THR A 65 7.58 21.21 -15.23
N ASP A 66 8.26 20.08 -14.98
CA ASP A 66 9.21 19.98 -13.88
C ASP A 66 10.49 20.75 -14.23
N GLU A 67 10.96 21.60 -13.34
CA GLU A 67 12.33 22.12 -13.43
C GLU A 67 13.30 20.94 -13.33
N VAL A 68 14.30 20.92 -14.23
CA VAL A 68 15.28 19.83 -14.35
C VAL A 68 15.94 19.60 -12.99
N SER A 69 15.45 18.59 -12.29
CA SER A 69 15.99 18.21 -11.00
C SER A 69 17.34 17.52 -11.20
N ALA A 70 18.31 17.87 -10.36
CA ALA A 70 19.66 17.31 -10.41
C ALA A 70 19.61 15.76 -10.40
N THR A 71 20.51 15.14 -11.17
CA THR A 71 20.68 13.69 -11.23
C THR A 71 20.79 13.10 -9.84
N HIS A 72 19.82 12.31 -9.44
CA HIS A 72 19.92 11.56 -8.18
C HIS A 72 20.96 10.45 -8.32
N ALA A 73 21.87 10.36 -7.35
CA ALA A 73 22.83 9.26 -7.30
C ALA A 73 22.09 7.92 -7.26
N LYS A 74 22.58 6.94 -8.01
CA LYS A 74 22.00 5.59 -8.01
C LYS A 74 21.91 5.05 -6.60
N PRO A 75 20.72 4.70 -6.10
CA PRO A 75 20.57 4.17 -4.76
C PRO A 75 21.33 2.83 -4.64
N THR A 76 22.09 2.67 -3.55
CA THR A 76 22.94 1.49 -3.31
C THR A 76 22.30 0.46 -2.39
N THR A 77 21.17 0.81 -1.76
CA THR A 77 20.46 -0.07 -0.84
C THR A 77 18.99 -0.19 -1.22
N ALA A 78 18.35 -1.29 -0.88
CA ALA A 78 16.92 -1.50 -1.12
C ALA A 78 16.05 -0.41 -0.47
N SER A 79 16.41 0.02 0.74
CA SER A 79 15.70 1.10 1.45
C SER A 79 15.84 2.46 0.76
N ALA A 80 16.99 2.75 0.15
CA ALA A 80 17.19 3.97 -0.62
C ALA A 80 16.39 3.95 -1.94
N VAL A 81 16.28 2.79 -2.59
CA VAL A 81 15.41 2.59 -3.76
C VAL A 81 13.94 2.84 -3.38
N GLU A 82 13.49 2.25 -2.28
CA GLU A 82 12.11 2.40 -1.79
C GLU A 82 11.80 3.86 -1.44
N ALA A 83 12.71 4.56 -0.77
CA ALA A 83 12.54 5.97 -0.42
C ALA A 83 12.48 6.88 -1.65
N SER A 84 13.37 6.68 -2.63
CA SER A 84 13.36 7.43 -3.90
C SER A 84 12.05 7.19 -4.66
N TRP A 85 11.62 5.94 -4.74
CA TRP A 85 10.38 5.54 -5.41
C TRP A 85 9.14 6.19 -4.75
N GLU A 86 9.07 6.22 -3.41
CA GLU A 86 7.95 6.83 -2.70
C GLU A 86 7.95 8.37 -2.84
N GLN A 87 9.12 9.02 -2.85
CA GLN A 87 9.23 10.45 -3.13
C GLN A 87 8.73 10.81 -4.54
N ARG A 88 9.11 10.02 -5.56
CA ARG A 88 8.63 10.20 -6.92
C ARG A 88 7.14 10.00 -7.05
N LYS A 89 6.60 8.99 -6.39
CA LYS A 89 5.17 8.73 -6.35
C LYS A 89 4.36 9.88 -5.73
N GLN A 90 4.93 10.63 -4.78
CA GLN A 90 4.28 11.80 -4.20
C GLN A 90 4.29 13.02 -5.15
N ARG A 91 5.25 13.07 -6.08
CA ARG A 91 5.38 14.15 -7.06
C ARG A 91 4.59 13.93 -8.36
N GLU A 92 3.98 12.79 -8.56
CA GLU A 92 3.14 12.54 -9.73
C GLU A 92 2.01 13.58 -9.81
N HIS A 93 1.86 14.25 -10.96
CA HIS A 93 0.89 15.33 -11.17
C HIS A 93 -0.58 14.91 -10.95
N HIS A 94 -0.88 13.62 -11.07
CA HIS A 94 -2.14 13.00 -10.66
C HIS A 94 -1.96 12.14 -9.40
N GLY A 95 -0.90 12.42 -8.63
CA GLY A 95 -0.58 11.74 -7.39
C GLY A 95 -1.54 12.13 -6.27
N ASN A 96 -1.42 11.39 -5.18
CA ASN A 96 -2.24 11.62 -4.02
C ASN A 96 -1.90 12.96 -3.36
N GLU A 97 -2.87 13.85 -3.16
CA GLU A 97 -2.70 15.13 -2.46
C GLU A 97 -2.14 14.95 -1.04
N THR A 98 -2.41 13.81 -0.43
CA THR A 98 -1.88 13.45 0.89
C THR A 98 -1.31 12.03 0.88
N VAL A 99 -0.47 11.71 1.88
CA VAL A 99 0.14 10.39 2.04
C VAL A 99 -0.89 9.26 2.01
N LEU A 100 -2.06 9.49 2.60
CA LEU A 100 -3.09 8.47 2.77
C LEU A 100 -4.17 8.48 1.68
N SER A 101 -4.28 9.53 0.87
CA SER A 101 -5.32 9.62 -0.18
C SER A 101 -5.27 8.49 -1.22
N GLY A 102 -4.10 7.86 -1.40
CA GLY A 102 -3.95 6.70 -2.28
C GLY A 102 -4.26 5.34 -1.64
N VAL A 103 -4.95 5.31 -0.50
CA VAL A 103 -5.45 4.06 0.10
C VAL A 103 -6.86 3.84 -0.42
N PRO A 104 -7.12 2.76 -1.20
CA PRO A 104 -8.45 2.52 -1.73
C PRO A 104 -9.49 2.32 -0.62
N THR A 105 -10.64 2.98 -0.74
CA THR A 105 -11.73 2.89 0.25
C THR A 105 -12.34 1.49 0.30
N SER A 106 -12.29 0.75 -0.80
CA SER A 106 -12.85 -0.61 -0.95
C SER A 106 -12.01 -1.73 -0.35
N LEU A 107 -10.82 -1.44 0.18
CA LEU A 107 -9.99 -2.47 0.81
C LEU A 107 -10.66 -3.06 2.07
N PRO A 108 -10.58 -4.38 2.28
CA PRO A 108 -10.94 -5.00 3.56
C PRO A 108 -10.21 -4.34 4.73
N SER A 109 -10.87 -4.21 5.87
CA SER A 109 -10.40 -3.35 6.98
C SER A 109 -9.02 -3.71 7.52
N LEU A 110 -8.69 -5.00 7.68
CA LEU A 110 -7.35 -5.43 8.14
C LEU A 110 -6.26 -5.06 7.14
N ILE A 111 -6.52 -5.30 5.86
CA ILE A 111 -5.57 -4.95 4.78
C ILE A 111 -5.43 -3.43 4.67
N LYS A 112 -6.54 -2.69 4.81
CA LYS A 112 -6.55 -1.23 4.81
C LYS A 112 -5.72 -0.66 5.97
N ALA A 113 -5.89 -1.18 7.18
CA ALA A 113 -5.13 -0.78 8.36
C ALA A 113 -3.62 -0.99 8.15
N ALA A 114 -3.21 -2.19 7.68
CA ALA A 114 -1.81 -2.47 7.36
C ALA A 114 -1.26 -1.50 6.31
N ARG A 115 -2.04 -1.19 5.26
CA ARG A 115 -1.63 -0.28 4.19
C ARG A 115 -1.50 1.17 4.66
N ILE A 116 -2.40 1.64 5.52
CA ILE A 116 -2.33 2.97 6.14
C ILE A 116 -1.03 3.09 6.95
N GLN A 117 -0.74 2.13 7.81
CA GLN A 117 0.43 2.12 8.67
C GLN A 117 1.75 2.03 7.88
N GLU A 118 1.78 1.23 6.81
CA GLU A 118 2.93 1.17 5.92
C GLU A 118 3.22 2.53 5.26
N LYS A 119 2.18 3.21 4.76
CA LYS A 119 2.33 4.54 4.17
C LYS A 119 2.79 5.59 5.18
N ALA A 120 2.25 5.56 6.40
CA ALA A 120 2.68 6.44 7.48
C ALA A 120 4.16 6.21 7.84
N ARG A 121 4.59 4.94 7.94
CA ARG A 121 6.00 4.57 8.14
C ARG A 121 6.92 5.17 7.06
N ASN A 122 6.50 5.09 5.80
CA ASN A 122 7.33 5.52 4.66
C ASN A 122 7.62 7.04 4.66
N VAL A 123 6.84 7.83 5.40
CA VAL A 123 7.08 9.27 5.63
C VAL A 123 7.66 9.57 7.01
N GLY A 124 8.16 8.56 7.70
CA GLY A 124 8.86 8.70 8.97
C GLY A 124 7.96 8.65 10.21
N PHE A 125 6.65 8.42 10.05
CA PHE A 125 5.74 8.24 11.17
C PHE A 125 5.69 6.77 11.59
N ASP A 126 6.66 6.36 12.43
CA ASP A 126 6.77 4.98 12.93
C ASP A 126 7.33 4.94 14.36
N TRP A 127 7.17 3.81 15.01
CA TRP A 127 7.72 3.53 16.33
C TRP A 127 9.24 3.45 16.30
N LYS A 128 9.89 4.15 17.21
CA LYS A 128 11.37 4.09 17.37
C LYS A 128 11.83 2.71 17.84
N ASN A 129 11.03 2.06 18.68
CA ASN A 129 11.30 0.73 19.19
C ASN A 129 10.07 -0.15 19.03
N ARG A 130 10.22 -1.29 18.38
CA ARG A 130 9.13 -2.25 18.13
C ARG A 130 8.46 -2.80 19.40
N ARG A 131 9.13 -2.70 20.56
CA ARG A 131 8.56 -3.14 21.83
C ARG A 131 7.50 -2.18 22.37
N ASP A 132 7.60 -0.91 22.02
CA ASP A 132 6.74 0.13 22.55
C ASP A 132 5.29 0.00 22.03
N VAL A 133 5.11 -0.62 20.85
CA VAL A 133 3.76 -0.92 20.33
C VAL A 133 2.94 -1.79 21.28
N TRP A 134 3.58 -2.68 22.04
CA TRP A 134 2.87 -3.53 23.02
C TRP A 134 2.32 -2.76 24.22
N GLN A 135 2.92 -1.62 24.54
CA GLN A 135 2.35 -0.73 25.55
C GLN A 135 1.02 -0.15 25.03
N LYS A 136 0.99 0.32 23.75
CA LYS A 136 -0.24 0.81 23.15
C LYS A 136 -1.31 -0.27 23.02
N VAL A 137 -0.94 -1.49 22.61
CA VAL A 137 -1.90 -2.62 22.56
C VAL A 137 -2.56 -2.86 23.93
N ARG A 138 -1.78 -2.79 25.05
CA ARG A 138 -2.34 -2.97 26.39
C ARG A 138 -3.22 -1.80 26.81
N GLU A 139 -2.86 -0.58 26.43
CA GLU A 139 -3.65 0.63 26.67
C GLU A 139 -5.03 0.47 26.02
N GLU A 140 -5.09 0.18 24.71
CA GLU A 140 -6.34 0.00 23.97
C GLU A 140 -7.20 -1.17 24.53
N LEU A 141 -6.56 -2.26 24.96
CA LEU A 141 -7.27 -3.35 25.60
C LEU A 141 -7.92 -2.92 26.92
N ASN A 142 -7.22 -2.14 27.75
CA ASN A 142 -7.78 -1.65 29.01
C ASN A 142 -8.92 -0.65 28.77
N GLU A 143 -8.82 0.20 27.74
CA GLU A 143 -9.88 1.12 27.35
C GLU A 143 -11.12 0.36 26.88
N LEU A 144 -10.95 -0.65 26.03
CA LEU A 144 -12.03 -1.53 25.60
C LEU A 144 -12.70 -2.27 26.78
N GLU A 145 -11.92 -2.83 27.73
CA GLU A 145 -12.44 -3.49 28.91
C GLU A 145 -13.28 -2.52 29.76
N SER A 146 -12.81 -1.29 29.94
CA SER A 146 -13.53 -0.24 30.68
C SER A 146 -14.88 0.09 30.03
N GLU A 147 -14.93 0.21 28.69
CA GLU A 147 -16.18 0.49 27.99
C GLU A 147 -17.19 -0.67 28.08
N PHE A 148 -16.71 -1.91 28.10
CA PHE A 148 -17.58 -3.06 28.35
C PHE A 148 -18.18 -3.05 29.77
N GLU A 149 -17.43 -2.63 30.79
CA GLU A 149 -17.91 -2.48 32.15
C GLU A 149 -18.95 -1.35 32.32
N GLN A 150 -18.77 -0.26 31.55
CA GLN A 150 -19.69 0.89 31.52
C GLN A 150 -20.96 0.61 30.72
N GLY A 151 -20.96 -0.41 29.85
CA GLY A 151 -22.10 -0.81 29.04
C GLY A 151 -22.37 0.10 27.84
N ASP A 152 -21.41 0.91 27.42
CA ASP A 152 -21.52 1.75 26.23
C ASP A 152 -21.04 1.00 24.98
N ALA A 153 -22.00 0.43 24.25
CA ALA A 153 -21.73 -0.36 23.06
C ALA A 153 -21.12 0.48 21.92
N GLN A 154 -21.38 1.78 21.83
CA GLN A 154 -20.85 2.62 20.77
C GLN A 154 -19.37 2.95 21.01
N HIS A 155 -19.01 3.31 22.24
CA HIS A 155 -17.62 3.53 22.63
C HIS A 155 -16.83 2.22 22.60
N ALA A 156 -17.36 1.12 23.13
CA ALA A 156 -16.72 -0.19 23.03
C ALA A 156 -16.45 -0.64 21.56
N GLN A 157 -17.32 -0.28 20.61
CA GLN A 157 -17.09 -0.54 19.19
C GLN A 157 -15.88 0.26 18.65
N ALA A 158 -15.69 1.50 19.09
CA ALA A 158 -14.55 2.32 18.69
C ALA A 158 -13.25 1.73 19.28
N GLU A 159 -13.22 1.48 20.58
CA GLU A 159 -12.04 0.91 21.25
C GLU A 159 -11.63 -0.47 20.68
N LEU A 160 -12.61 -1.30 20.31
CA LEU A 160 -12.33 -2.55 19.59
C LEU A 160 -11.61 -2.27 18.27
N GLY A 161 -11.98 -1.22 17.56
CA GLY A 161 -11.29 -0.76 16.34
C GLY A 161 -9.83 -0.40 16.63
N ASP A 162 -9.57 0.34 17.71
CA ASP A 162 -8.23 0.77 18.10
C ASP A 162 -7.35 -0.39 18.59
N VAL A 163 -7.91 -1.36 19.32
CA VAL A 163 -7.24 -2.63 19.62
C VAL A 163 -6.82 -3.37 18.34
N LEU A 164 -7.73 -3.54 17.40
CA LEU A 164 -7.43 -4.22 16.14
C LEU A 164 -6.36 -3.47 15.33
N PHE A 165 -6.42 -2.13 15.28
CA PHE A 165 -5.45 -1.30 14.58
C PHE A 165 -4.05 -1.38 15.23
N SER A 166 -3.98 -1.36 16.56
CA SER A 166 -2.73 -1.50 17.31
C SER A 166 -2.10 -2.90 17.13
N LEU A 167 -2.93 -3.96 17.08
CA LEU A 167 -2.48 -5.33 16.81
C LEU A 167 -1.95 -5.48 15.37
N VAL A 168 -2.60 -4.87 14.38
CA VAL A 168 -2.09 -4.83 12.99
C VAL A 168 -0.73 -4.14 12.95
N ASN A 169 -0.56 -3.04 13.71
CA ASN A 169 0.73 -2.35 13.79
C ASN A 169 1.81 -3.21 14.45
N ALA A 170 1.48 -3.91 15.52
CA ALA A 170 2.39 -4.88 16.13
C ALA A 170 2.81 -5.96 15.12
N ALA A 171 1.84 -6.57 14.41
CA ALA A 171 2.12 -7.56 13.37
C ALA A 171 3.09 -7.02 12.32
N ARG A 172 2.88 -5.82 11.82
CA ARG A 172 3.76 -5.15 10.85
C ARG A 172 5.19 -5.00 11.37
N LEU A 173 5.37 -4.53 12.60
CA LEU A 173 6.70 -4.34 13.22
C LEU A 173 7.46 -5.65 13.42
N TYR A 174 6.75 -6.76 13.56
CA TYR A 174 7.31 -8.10 13.64
C TYR A 174 7.30 -8.85 12.30
N GLN A 175 7.00 -8.15 11.19
CA GLN A 175 6.97 -8.70 9.84
C GLN A 175 5.99 -9.87 9.65
N LEU A 176 4.88 -9.81 10.37
CA LEU A 176 3.78 -10.78 10.28
C LEU A 176 2.65 -10.20 9.43
N ASN A 177 1.96 -11.05 8.70
CA ASN A 177 0.75 -10.67 7.97
C ASN A 177 -0.47 -11.00 8.83
N PRO A 178 -1.22 -9.99 9.35
CA PRO A 178 -2.33 -10.21 10.27
C PRO A 178 -3.53 -10.90 9.61
N ASP A 179 -3.79 -10.65 8.34
CA ASP A 179 -4.87 -11.28 7.58
C ASP A 179 -4.60 -12.77 7.38
N SER A 180 -3.39 -13.12 6.94
CA SER A 180 -2.98 -14.53 6.81
C SER A 180 -2.96 -15.26 8.15
N ALA A 181 -2.56 -14.59 9.23
CA ALA A 181 -2.53 -15.18 10.57
C ALA A 181 -3.94 -15.48 11.08
N LEU A 182 -4.89 -14.58 10.85
CA LEU A 182 -6.29 -14.78 11.18
C LEU A 182 -6.90 -15.91 10.35
N GLU A 183 -6.63 -15.95 9.05
CA GLU A 183 -7.11 -17.04 8.17
C GLU A 183 -6.59 -18.41 8.60
N GLN A 184 -5.32 -18.52 8.97
CA GLN A 184 -4.79 -19.77 9.51
C GLN A 184 -5.53 -20.23 10.78
N THR A 185 -5.94 -19.27 11.62
CA THR A 185 -6.73 -19.57 12.83
C THR A 185 -8.15 -20.00 12.49
N ASN A 186 -8.79 -19.35 11.51
CA ASN A 186 -10.10 -19.75 10.98
C ASN A 186 -10.07 -21.20 10.47
N GLN A 187 -9.10 -21.53 9.65
CA GLN A 187 -8.92 -22.90 9.10
C GLN A 187 -8.66 -23.93 10.20
N LYS A 188 -7.90 -23.57 11.23
CA LYS A 188 -7.66 -24.43 12.38
C LYS A 188 -8.95 -24.67 13.17
N PHE A 189 -9.76 -23.64 13.38
CA PHE A 189 -11.04 -23.74 14.06
C PHE A 189 -12.02 -24.62 13.26
N ILE A 190 -12.18 -24.36 11.96
CA ILE A 190 -13.06 -25.15 11.07
C ILE A 190 -12.72 -26.64 11.15
N ARG A 191 -11.42 -26.99 11.00
CA ARG A 191 -11.01 -28.41 11.07
C ARG A 191 -11.34 -29.05 12.41
N ARG A 192 -11.16 -28.32 13.53
CA ARG A 192 -11.47 -28.85 14.87
C ARG A 192 -12.96 -29.01 15.08
N PHE A 193 -13.75 -28.04 14.62
CA PHE A 193 -15.19 -28.08 14.76
C PHE A 193 -15.82 -29.18 13.90
N SER A 194 -15.38 -29.35 12.65
CA SER A 194 -15.84 -30.47 11.79
C SER A 194 -15.53 -31.85 12.39
N TYR A 195 -14.42 -31.99 13.14
CA TYR A 195 -14.16 -33.23 13.87
C TYR A 195 -15.19 -33.48 14.99
N VAL A 196 -15.59 -32.44 15.72
CA VAL A 196 -16.62 -32.54 16.77
C VAL A 196 -17.98 -32.89 16.15
N GLU A 197 -18.35 -32.23 15.04
CA GLU A 197 -19.61 -32.52 14.32
C GLU A 197 -19.69 -33.96 13.83
N ALA A 198 -18.56 -34.53 13.38
CA ALA A 198 -18.52 -35.93 12.92
C ALA A 198 -18.62 -36.96 14.06
N GLN A 199 -18.48 -36.53 15.34
CA GLN A 199 -18.60 -37.41 16.53
C GLN A 199 -19.93 -37.23 17.26
N ALA A 200 -20.73 -36.21 16.92
CA ALA A 200 -22.05 -35.94 17.51
C ALA A 200 -23.16 -36.67 16.75
#